data_3b2b26dc7ff30e26d226908f97b39ed0
#
_entry.id   3b2b26dc7ff30e26d226908f97b39ed0
#
_cell.length_a   1.000
_cell.length_b   1.000
_cell.length_c   1.000
_cell.angle_alpha   90.00
_cell.angle_beta   90.00
_cell.angle_gamma   90.00
#
_symmetry.space_group_name_H-M   'P 1'
#
loop_
_entity.id
_entity.type
_entity.pdbx_description
1 polymer ?
#
loop_
_entity_poly.entity_id
_entity_poly.type
_entity_poly.pdbx_seq_one_letter_code
_entity_poly.pdbx_strand_id
1 'polypeptide(L)'
;NIDSFLSELGKDYYESGIIVASTDKWGKNAEKALADRSDVIRIGLSDLRNSRIDWDKFSFERPEEVEVKSKKQPRYYQREVIAAALEHYKTNDRGQLIMAPGTGKTFTSLKITEAMAKAAAKEQYVVLYLVPSIQLLTQTLRGWNNDTEMTMSSMAVTSDRNASRGSIRQDESNITIKASDIGYPATTSAKTIVENYEELAKLPKKELLVVFSTYQSIEVLG
;
A
#
# COMPACT_ATOMS: atom_id res chain seq x y z
N ASN A 1 -5.36 26.17 -1.09
CA ASN A 1 -6.45 25.88 -2.00
C ASN A 1 -5.99 24.81 -2.99
N ILE A 2 -6.78 23.73 -3.19
CA ILE A 2 -6.42 22.63 -4.08
C ILE A 2 -6.28 23.08 -5.52
N ASP A 3 -7.13 23.98 -5.97
CA ASP A 3 -7.07 24.49 -7.36
C ASP A 3 -5.76 25.22 -7.63
N SER A 4 -5.26 26.01 -6.68
CA SER A 4 -3.96 26.68 -6.81
C SER A 4 -2.80 25.68 -6.82
N PHE A 5 -2.88 24.65 -5.99
CA PHE A 5 -1.90 23.57 -5.98
C PHE A 5 -1.86 22.81 -7.32
N LEU A 6 -3.04 22.43 -7.85
CA LEU A 6 -3.14 21.73 -9.14
C LEU A 6 -2.73 22.60 -10.33
N SER A 7 -3.03 23.90 -10.26
CA SER A 7 -2.58 24.87 -11.28
C SER A 7 -1.06 24.99 -11.28
N GLU A 8 -0.43 24.99 -10.11
CA GLU A 8 1.03 25.05 -10.00
C GLU A 8 1.67 23.74 -10.46
N LEU A 9 1.11 22.60 -10.04
CA LEU A 9 1.59 21.29 -10.44
C LEU A 9 1.49 21.04 -11.96
N GLY A 10 0.56 21.71 -12.64
CA GLY A 10 0.41 21.61 -14.10
C GLY A 10 1.50 22.31 -14.91
N LYS A 11 2.51 22.91 -14.28
CA LYS A 11 3.65 23.50 -14.98
C LYS A 11 4.70 22.44 -15.31
N ASP A 12 5.34 22.59 -16.45
CA ASP A 12 6.23 21.58 -17.07
C ASP A 12 7.45 21.13 -16.21
N TYR A 13 7.74 21.84 -15.12
CA TYR A 13 8.87 21.52 -14.25
C TYR A 13 8.52 20.67 -13.02
N TYR A 14 7.25 20.30 -12.86
CA TYR A 14 6.82 19.37 -11.81
C TYR A 14 6.30 18.07 -12.41
N GLU A 15 6.87 16.96 -12.00
CA GLU A 15 6.41 15.60 -12.40
C GLU A 15 5.34 15.05 -11.46
N SER A 16 5.39 15.44 -10.18
CA SER A 16 4.45 14.97 -9.17
C SER A 16 4.30 15.98 -8.04
N GLY A 17 3.22 15.86 -7.28
CA GLY A 17 2.92 16.71 -6.15
C GLY A 17 2.57 15.93 -4.89
N ILE A 18 2.89 16.48 -3.73
CA ILE A 18 2.50 15.93 -2.43
C ILE A 18 1.59 16.92 -1.74
N ILE A 19 0.42 16.48 -1.32
CA ILE A 19 -0.49 17.28 -0.51
C ILE A 19 -0.67 16.63 0.86
N VAL A 20 -0.41 17.39 1.92
CA VAL A 20 -0.51 16.93 3.31
C VAL A 20 -1.69 17.61 3.98
N ALA A 21 -2.51 16.81 4.69
CA ALA A 21 -3.66 17.32 5.42
C ALA A 21 -3.65 16.85 6.88
N SER A 22 -4.09 17.70 7.78
CA SER A 22 -4.28 17.40 9.20
C SER A 22 -5.57 16.60 9.49
N THR A 23 -6.20 16.05 8.45
CA THR A 23 -7.43 15.26 8.51
C THR A 23 -7.40 14.19 7.44
N ASP A 24 -8.13 13.10 7.67
CA ASP A 24 -8.37 12.05 6.67
C ASP A 24 -9.64 12.33 5.86
N LYS A 25 -10.41 13.37 6.22
CA LYS A 25 -11.63 13.75 5.52
C LYS A 25 -11.33 14.86 4.52
N TRP A 26 -11.45 14.54 3.25
CA TRP A 26 -11.33 15.50 2.16
C TRP A 26 -12.70 16.06 1.79
N GLY A 27 -12.77 17.34 1.48
CA GLY A 27 -14.01 17.97 1.01
C GLY A 27 -14.41 17.45 -0.39
N LYS A 28 -15.71 17.47 -0.70
CA LYS A 28 -16.24 16.95 -1.99
C LYS A 28 -15.55 17.52 -3.23
N ASN A 29 -15.19 18.80 -3.21
CA ASN A 29 -14.48 19.45 -4.33
C ASN A 29 -13.04 18.95 -4.43
N ALA A 30 -12.38 18.75 -3.29
CA ALA A 30 -11.04 18.18 -3.22
C ALA A 30 -11.02 16.76 -3.76
N GLU A 31 -11.97 15.93 -3.31
CA GLU A 31 -12.15 14.56 -3.78
C GLU A 31 -12.32 14.52 -5.31
N LYS A 32 -13.20 15.38 -5.83
CA LYS A 32 -13.46 15.45 -7.27
C LYS A 32 -12.22 15.91 -8.07
N ALA A 33 -11.51 16.91 -7.56
CA ALA A 33 -10.34 17.47 -8.23
C ALA A 33 -9.13 16.51 -8.24
N LEU A 34 -9.04 15.62 -7.23
CA LEU A 34 -7.94 14.67 -7.05
C LEU A 34 -8.28 13.23 -7.47
N ALA A 35 -9.50 12.97 -7.94
CA ALA A 35 -9.99 11.60 -8.20
C ALA A 35 -9.16 10.85 -9.25
N ASP A 36 -8.73 11.55 -10.30
CA ASP A 36 -8.03 10.95 -11.45
C ASP A 36 -6.56 11.42 -11.55
N ARG A 37 -5.99 11.94 -10.44
CA ARG A 37 -4.64 12.48 -10.39
C ARG A 37 -3.68 11.45 -9.79
N SER A 38 -3.07 10.62 -10.66
CA SER A 38 -2.02 9.66 -10.28
C SER A 38 -0.68 10.34 -9.93
N ASP A 39 -0.50 11.58 -10.36
CA ASP A 39 0.67 12.42 -10.11
C ASP A 39 0.60 13.12 -8.74
N VAL A 40 -0.46 12.94 -7.94
CA VAL A 40 -0.62 13.56 -6.61
C VAL A 40 -0.65 12.51 -5.51
N ILE A 41 0.33 12.58 -4.62
CA ILE A 41 0.35 11.79 -3.39
C ILE A 41 -0.39 12.55 -2.29
N ARG A 42 -1.34 11.88 -1.64
CA ARG A 42 -2.08 12.44 -0.50
C ARG A 42 -1.56 11.83 0.80
N ILE A 43 -1.23 12.67 1.76
CA ILE A 43 -0.83 12.28 3.11
C ILE A 43 -1.84 12.86 4.08
N GLY A 44 -2.64 12.01 4.70
CA GLY A 44 -3.62 12.38 5.73
C GLY A 44 -3.08 12.22 7.15
N LEU A 45 -3.92 12.55 8.13
CA LEU A 45 -3.56 12.43 9.54
C LEU A 45 -3.25 10.99 9.94
N SER A 46 -3.99 10.02 9.41
CA SER A 46 -3.72 8.60 9.65
C SER A 46 -2.36 8.15 9.12
N ASP A 47 -1.93 8.67 7.97
CA ASP A 47 -0.62 8.35 7.40
C ASP A 47 0.50 8.87 8.29
N LEU A 48 0.36 10.10 8.79
CA LEU A 48 1.31 10.68 9.72
C LEU A 48 1.36 9.89 11.04
N ARG A 49 0.20 9.58 11.63
CA ARG A 49 0.12 8.80 12.90
C ARG A 49 0.68 7.39 12.77
N ASN A 50 0.48 6.76 11.63
CA ASN A 50 0.95 5.41 11.36
C ASN A 50 2.37 5.36 10.78
N SER A 51 2.98 6.52 10.54
CA SER A 51 4.38 6.61 10.10
C SER A 51 5.31 6.06 11.17
N ARG A 52 6.52 5.69 10.74
CA ARG A 52 7.57 5.21 11.68
C ARG A 52 8.24 6.33 12.45
N ILE A 53 7.89 7.58 12.21
CA ILE A 53 8.44 8.72 12.93
C ILE A 53 8.02 8.61 14.40
N ASP A 54 8.98 8.79 15.29
CA ASP A 54 8.71 8.94 16.73
C ASP A 54 8.30 10.39 17.01
N TRP A 55 7.01 10.67 16.83
CA TRP A 55 6.46 12.02 17.00
C TRP A 55 6.61 12.58 18.41
N ASP A 56 6.77 11.73 19.42
CA ASP A 56 6.98 12.17 20.81
C ASP A 56 8.38 12.77 21.01
N LYS A 57 9.32 12.44 20.11
CA LYS A 57 10.68 12.94 20.09
C LYS A 57 10.96 13.94 18.96
N PHE A 58 9.99 14.19 18.11
CA PHE A 58 10.15 15.10 16.99
C PHE A 58 10.28 16.56 17.48
N SER A 59 11.29 17.27 16.99
CA SER A 59 11.49 18.71 17.23
C SER A 59 11.41 19.50 15.92
N PHE A 60 10.59 20.55 15.91
CA PHE A 60 10.56 21.50 14.80
C PHE A 60 11.82 22.36 14.70
N GLU A 61 12.58 22.50 15.79
CA GLU A 61 13.83 23.25 15.80
C GLU A 61 14.98 22.46 15.17
N ARG A 62 14.88 21.13 15.19
CA ARG A 62 15.88 20.21 14.64
C ARG A 62 15.22 19.07 13.85
N PRO A 63 14.57 19.40 12.73
CA PRO A 63 13.83 18.40 11.93
C PRO A 63 14.74 17.33 11.31
N GLU A 64 16.04 17.58 11.20
CA GLU A 64 17.05 16.64 10.72
C GLU A 64 17.36 15.52 11.73
N GLU A 65 17.05 15.72 13.01
CA GLU A 65 17.26 14.72 14.08
C GLU A 65 16.04 13.81 14.27
N VAL A 66 15.30 13.51 13.18
CA VAL A 66 14.13 12.64 13.23
C VAL A 66 14.50 11.23 13.69
N GLU A 67 13.95 10.82 14.82
CA GLU A 67 14.03 9.43 15.27
C GLU A 67 12.94 8.56 14.64
N VAL A 68 13.33 7.38 14.20
CA VAL A 68 12.42 6.41 13.56
C VAL A 68 12.22 5.21 14.48
N LYS A 69 10.97 4.90 14.79
CA LYS A 69 10.62 3.70 15.58
C LYS A 69 11.19 2.45 14.93
N SER A 70 11.69 1.53 15.74
CA SER A 70 12.19 0.25 15.26
C SER A 70 11.08 -0.53 14.54
N LYS A 71 11.45 -1.28 13.51
CA LYS A 71 10.51 -2.17 12.82
C LYS A 71 10.01 -3.26 13.77
N LYS A 72 8.75 -3.63 13.61
CA LYS A 72 8.16 -4.73 14.37
C LYS A 72 8.92 -6.03 14.15
N GLN A 73 9.16 -6.76 15.22
CA GLN A 73 9.76 -8.08 15.17
C GLN A 73 8.69 -9.16 15.33
N PRO A 74 8.81 -10.30 14.63
CA PRO A 74 7.88 -11.39 14.78
C PRO A 74 7.87 -11.93 16.23
N ARG A 75 6.68 -12.11 16.79
CA ARG A 75 6.48 -12.79 18.07
C ARG A 75 6.85 -14.27 17.95
N TYR A 76 7.04 -14.98 19.07
CA TYR A 76 7.47 -16.38 19.07
C TYR A 76 6.58 -17.28 18.19
N TYR A 77 5.26 -17.18 18.33
CA TYR A 77 4.31 -17.98 17.53
C TYR A 77 4.32 -17.61 16.03
N GLN A 78 4.61 -16.34 15.69
CA GLN A 78 4.76 -15.92 14.29
C GLN A 78 6.04 -16.50 13.69
N ARG A 79 7.15 -16.56 14.46
CA ARG A 79 8.39 -17.21 14.01
C ARG A 79 8.19 -18.69 13.73
N GLU A 80 7.45 -19.39 14.59
CA GLU A 80 7.10 -20.80 14.36
C GLU A 80 6.29 -21.00 13.07
N VAL A 81 5.29 -20.13 12.84
CA VAL A 81 4.48 -20.15 11.62
C VAL A 81 5.32 -19.86 10.37
N ILE A 82 6.21 -18.88 10.43
CA ILE A 82 7.11 -18.53 9.31
C ILE A 82 8.02 -19.74 8.98
N ALA A 83 8.62 -20.37 9.99
CA ALA A 83 9.46 -21.54 9.80
C ALA A 83 8.68 -22.72 9.20
N ALA A 84 7.47 -22.98 9.71
CA ALA A 84 6.60 -24.04 9.20
C ALA A 84 6.18 -23.78 7.74
N ALA A 85 5.87 -22.52 7.37
CA ALA A 85 5.54 -22.15 6.00
C ALA A 85 6.72 -22.39 5.05
N LEU A 86 7.92 -21.97 5.42
CA LEU A 86 9.13 -22.20 4.63
C LEU A 86 9.40 -23.69 4.41
N GLU A 87 9.26 -24.52 5.44
CA GLU A 87 9.44 -25.96 5.32
C GLU A 87 8.39 -26.59 4.42
N HIS A 88 7.11 -26.20 4.60
CA HIS A 88 6.00 -26.67 3.78
C HIS A 88 6.19 -26.39 2.29
N TYR A 89 6.60 -25.17 1.94
CA TYR A 89 6.76 -24.75 0.54
C TYR A 89 8.03 -25.26 -0.14
N LYS A 90 8.87 -26.03 0.53
CA LYS A 90 9.97 -26.78 -0.14
C LYS A 90 9.45 -27.88 -1.06
N THR A 91 8.31 -28.47 -0.72
CA THR A 91 7.76 -29.63 -1.39
C THR A 91 6.31 -29.46 -1.87
N ASN A 92 5.66 -28.36 -1.51
CA ASN A 92 4.26 -28.11 -1.83
C ASN A 92 4.08 -26.74 -2.49
N ASP A 93 3.24 -26.67 -3.52
CA ASP A 93 2.93 -25.45 -4.25
C ASP A 93 1.77 -24.67 -3.61
N ARG A 94 1.05 -25.29 -2.68
CA ARG A 94 -0.13 -24.71 -2.03
C ARG A 94 -0.11 -24.96 -0.54
N GLY A 95 -0.67 -24.03 0.22
CA GLY A 95 -0.82 -24.15 1.66
C GLY A 95 -1.96 -23.31 2.20
N GLN A 96 -2.40 -23.64 3.41
CA GLN A 96 -3.40 -22.87 4.13
C GLN A 96 -2.82 -22.47 5.48
N LEU A 97 -2.89 -21.17 5.78
CA LEU A 97 -2.48 -20.62 7.08
C LEU A 97 -3.72 -20.19 7.87
N ILE A 98 -3.96 -20.88 8.99
CA ILE A 98 -5.08 -20.57 9.89
C ILE A 98 -4.52 -19.87 11.13
N MET A 99 -4.93 -18.64 11.35
CA MET A 99 -4.53 -17.82 12.50
C MET A 99 -5.75 -17.11 13.10
N ALA A 100 -5.80 -17.01 14.42
CA ALA A 100 -6.89 -16.31 15.12
C ALA A 100 -6.96 -14.81 14.75
N PRO A 101 -8.12 -14.16 14.86
CA PRO A 101 -8.22 -12.71 14.74
C PRO A 101 -7.26 -11.98 15.71
N GLY A 102 -6.69 -10.86 15.29
CA GLY A 102 -5.78 -10.06 16.13
C GLY A 102 -4.34 -10.59 16.28
N THR A 103 -4.02 -11.77 15.76
CA THR A 103 -2.67 -12.36 15.86
C THR A 103 -1.64 -11.81 14.87
N GLY A 104 -2.03 -10.82 14.04
CA GLY A 104 -1.13 -10.17 13.10
C GLY A 104 -0.93 -10.92 11.79
N LYS A 105 -2.01 -11.51 11.22
CA LYS A 105 -1.98 -12.23 9.93
C LYS A 105 -1.26 -11.47 8.82
N THR A 106 -1.58 -10.19 8.65
CA THR A 106 -0.98 -9.32 7.62
C THR A 106 0.53 -9.15 7.81
N PHE A 107 0.98 -8.99 9.03
CA PHE A 107 2.40 -8.92 9.35
C PHE A 107 3.09 -10.27 9.16
N THR A 108 2.45 -11.36 9.57
CA THR A 108 2.99 -12.71 9.38
C THR A 108 3.12 -13.07 7.90
N SER A 109 2.12 -12.69 7.06
CA SER A 109 2.20 -12.90 5.60
C SER A 109 3.36 -12.13 4.97
N LEU A 110 3.61 -10.88 5.39
CA LEU A 110 4.81 -10.13 4.97
C LEU A 110 6.08 -10.90 5.32
N LYS A 111 6.23 -11.34 6.56
CA LYS A 111 7.45 -12.03 7.01
C LYS A 111 7.66 -13.40 6.35
N ILE A 112 6.59 -14.11 6.01
CA ILE A 112 6.67 -15.33 5.17
C ILE A 112 7.17 -14.96 3.77
N THR A 113 6.60 -13.92 3.16
CA THR A 113 7.02 -13.45 1.83
C THR A 113 8.50 -13.06 1.80
N GLU A 114 8.96 -12.28 2.78
CA GLU A 114 10.37 -11.90 2.90
C GLU A 114 11.28 -13.12 3.06
N ALA A 115 10.86 -14.08 3.88
CA ALA A 115 11.63 -15.30 4.11
C ALA A 115 11.70 -16.19 2.84
N MET A 116 10.61 -16.30 2.09
CA MET A 116 10.56 -17.00 0.79
C MET A 116 11.43 -16.29 -0.26
N ALA A 117 11.37 -14.97 -0.34
CA ALA A 117 12.18 -14.19 -1.25
C ALA A 117 13.68 -14.37 -0.98
N LYS A 118 14.07 -14.32 0.30
CA LYS A 118 15.46 -14.60 0.73
C LYS A 118 15.90 -16.02 0.38
N ALA A 119 15.02 -17.01 0.60
CA ALA A 119 15.30 -18.40 0.27
C ALA A 119 15.42 -18.66 -1.24
N ALA A 120 14.65 -17.95 -2.05
CA ALA A 120 14.71 -18.06 -3.52
C ALA A 120 15.99 -17.49 -4.11
N ALA A 121 16.74 -16.65 -3.38
CA ALA A 121 18.00 -16.02 -3.78
C ALA A 121 17.95 -15.34 -5.17
N LYS A 122 16.79 -14.80 -5.55
CA LYS A 122 16.59 -14.07 -6.80
C LYS A 122 16.81 -12.58 -6.57
N GLU A 123 17.28 -11.86 -7.59
CA GLU A 123 17.44 -10.41 -7.54
C GLU A 123 16.10 -9.69 -7.27
N GLN A 124 15.00 -10.25 -7.75
CA GLN A 124 13.64 -9.75 -7.54
C GLN A 124 12.67 -10.90 -7.33
N TYR A 125 11.80 -10.76 -6.33
CA TYR A 125 10.71 -11.68 -6.04
C TYR A 125 9.38 -10.98 -6.27
N VAL A 126 8.56 -11.54 -7.18
CA VAL A 126 7.27 -10.95 -7.55
C VAL A 126 6.15 -11.61 -6.75
N VAL A 127 5.27 -10.81 -6.18
CA VAL A 127 4.17 -11.25 -5.32
C VAL A 127 2.85 -10.65 -5.80
N LEU A 128 1.85 -11.50 -6.00
CA LEU A 128 0.46 -11.07 -6.15
C LEU A 128 -0.26 -11.28 -4.81
N TYR A 129 -0.70 -10.19 -4.19
CA TYR A 129 -1.41 -10.22 -2.91
C TYR A 129 -2.88 -9.86 -3.09
N LEU A 130 -3.76 -10.83 -2.86
CA LEU A 130 -5.20 -10.68 -3.08
C LEU A 130 -5.97 -10.49 -1.78
N VAL A 131 -6.89 -9.54 -1.78
CA VAL A 131 -7.74 -9.21 -0.63
C VAL A 131 -9.21 -9.03 -1.03
N PRO A 132 -10.15 -9.23 -0.10
CA PRO A 132 -11.58 -9.13 -0.40
C PRO A 132 -12.10 -7.69 -0.55
N SER A 133 -11.37 -6.67 -0.09
CA SER A 133 -11.84 -5.29 -0.11
C SER A 133 -10.72 -4.28 -0.28
N ILE A 134 -11.05 -3.10 -0.83
CA ILE A 134 -10.11 -1.97 -0.98
C ILE A 134 -9.60 -1.50 0.38
N GLN A 135 -10.44 -1.50 1.42
CA GLN A 135 -10.02 -1.12 2.77
C GLN A 135 -8.90 -2.04 3.28
N LEU A 136 -9.05 -3.35 3.11
CA LEU A 136 -8.03 -4.31 3.52
C LEU A 136 -6.78 -4.21 2.64
N LEU A 137 -6.94 -3.88 1.35
CA LEU A 137 -5.83 -3.61 0.44
C LEU A 137 -4.98 -2.44 0.95
N THR A 138 -5.61 -1.31 1.22
CA THR A 138 -4.94 -0.10 1.72
C THR A 138 -4.23 -0.36 3.05
N GLN A 139 -4.92 -1.02 3.98
CA GLN A 139 -4.34 -1.37 5.28
C GLN A 139 -3.13 -2.30 5.13
N THR A 140 -3.23 -3.30 4.26
CA THR A 140 -2.13 -4.26 4.03
C THR A 140 -0.94 -3.58 3.37
N LEU A 141 -1.18 -2.82 2.30
CA LEU A 141 -0.15 -2.10 1.56
C LEU A 141 0.62 -1.15 2.49
N ARG A 142 -0.09 -0.35 3.29
CA ARG A 142 0.54 0.54 4.28
C ARG A 142 1.33 -0.25 5.34
N GLY A 143 0.75 -1.32 5.87
CA GLY A 143 1.41 -2.18 6.86
C GLY A 143 2.68 -2.81 6.31
N TRP A 144 2.65 -3.30 5.08
CA TRP A 144 3.81 -3.90 4.43
C TRP A 144 4.92 -2.88 4.17
N ASN A 145 4.58 -1.69 3.65
CA ASN A 145 5.55 -0.62 3.43
C ASN A 145 6.23 -0.17 4.74
N ASN A 146 5.48 -0.10 5.84
CA ASN A 146 6.02 0.32 7.14
C ASN A 146 6.91 -0.75 7.78
N ASP A 147 6.56 -2.02 7.64
CA ASP A 147 7.16 -3.12 8.41
C ASP A 147 8.13 -4.00 7.59
N THR A 148 8.22 -3.81 6.26
CA THR A 148 9.15 -4.57 5.42
C THR A 148 10.61 -4.25 5.76
N GLU A 149 11.45 -5.29 5.78
CA GLU A 149 12.91 -5.18 5.93
C GLU A 149 13.64 -5.17 4.58
N MET A 150 12.91 -5.54 3.51
CA MET A 150 13.43 -5.58 2.15
C MET A 150 13.08 -4.30 1.39
N THR A 151 13.85 -4.00 0.35
CA THR A 151 13.45 -2.94 -0.58
C THR A 151 12.25 -3.40 -1.39
N MET A 152 11.16 -2.64 -1.37
CA MET A 152 9.89 -3.04 -1.97
C MET A 152 9.39 -1.97 -2.93
N SER A 153 8.98 -2.39 -4.12
CA SER A 153 8.08 -1.62 -5.00
C SER A 153 6.71 -2.24 -4.96
N SER A 154 5.67 -1.41 -4.99
CA SER A 154 4.30 -1.90 -4.95
C SER A 154 3.39 -1.14 -5.90
N MET A 155 2.42 -1.83 -6.45
CA MET A 155 1.31 -1.26 -7.20
C MET A 155 -0.02 -1.81 -6.70
N ALA A 156 -1.08 -1.01 -6.79
CA ALA A 156 -2.42 -1.42 -6.41
C ALA A 156 -3.32 -1.51 -7.64
N VAL A 157 -4.04 -2.63 -7.75
CA VAL A 157 -5.02 -2.88 -8.82
C VAL A 157 -6.39 -3.08 -8.19
N THR A 158 -7.29 -2.13 -8.45
CA THR A 158 -8.66 -2.20 -7.93
C THR A 158 -9.66 -1.77 -8.99
N SER A 159 -10.80 -2.45 -9.09
CA SER A 159 -11.95 -2.03 -9.89
C SER A 159 -12.90 -1.25 -8.99
N ASP A 160 -12.92 0.06 -9.10
CA ASP A 160 -13.89 0.88 -8.37
C ASP A 160 -15.24 0.89 -9.11
N ARG A 161 -16.03 -0.16 -8.94
CA ARG A 161 -17.40 -0.20 -9.46
C ARG A 161 -18.34 0.77 -8.74
N ASN A 162 -17.95 1.36 -7.63
CA ASN A 162 -18.76 2.29 -6.85
C ASN A 162 -18.48 3.76 -7.17
N ALA A 163 -17.41 4.08 -7.89
CA ALA A 163 -17.13 5.43 -8.33
C ALA A 163 -18.14 5.95 -9.37
N SER A 164 -18.83 5.04 -10.10
CA SER A 164 -19.83 5.39 -11.13
C SER A 164 -21.28 5.42 -10.64
N ARG A 165 -21.56 5.00 -9.39
CA ARG A 165 -22.91 5.06 -8.82
C ARG A 165 -22.93 6.02 -7.64
N GLY A 166 -23.24 7.27 -7.94
CA GLY A 166 -23.57 8.29 -6.94
C GLY A 166 -24.83 7.93 -6.17
N SER A 167 -24.72 7.08 -5.17
CA SER A 167 -25.71 6.92 -4.12
C SER A 167 -25.03 6.85 -2.76
N ILE A 168 -25.01 8.00 -2.12
CA ILE A 168 -24.69 8.16 -0.72
C ILE A 168 -25.78 7.44 0.09
N ARG A 169 -25.46 6.32 0.70
CA ARG A 169 -26.12 5.88 1.93
C ARG A 169 -25.17 6.17 3.07
N GLN A 170 -25.52 7.21 3.84
CA GLN A 170 -24.91 7.51 5.10
C GLN A 170 -25.28 6.39 6.08
N ASP A 171 -24.32 5.50 6.33
CA ASP A 171 -24.27 4.73 7.55
C ASP A 171 -22.94 5.08 8.20
N GLU A 172 -22.99 5.63 9.42
CA GLU A 172 -21.87 6.29 10.12
C GLU A 172 -20.69 5.38 10.46
N SER A 173 -20.73 4.11 10.09
CA SER A 173 -19.68 3.12 10.34
C SER A 173 -18.92 2.64 9.09
N ASN A 174 -19.30 3.04 7.88
CA ASN A 174 -18.63 2.61 6.63
C ASN A 174 -17.94 3.79 5.96
N ILE A 175 -16.67 4.00 6.30
CA ILE A 175 -15.78 4.85 5.52
C ILE A 175 -15.53 4.11 4.19
N THR A 176 -16.19 4.55 3.13
CA THR A 176 -15.91 4.06 1.77
C THR A 176 -14.55 4.60 1.33
N ILE A 177 -13.52 3.78 1.37
CA ILE A 177 -12.20 4.11 0.86
C ILE A 177 -12.25 3.96 -0.66
N LYS A 178 -11.96 5.02 -1.38
CA LYS A 178 -11.86 5.02 -2.85
C LYS A 178 -10.46 4.60 -3.28
N ALA A 179 -10.32 4.16 -4.53
CA ALA A 179 -9.02 3.85 -5.12
C ALA A 179 -8.04 5.04 -5.03
N SER A 180 -8.56 6.28 -5.16
CA SER A 180 -7.81 7.52 -4.97
C SER A 180 -7.23 7.73 -3.57
N ASP A 181 -7.75 7.05 -2.54
CA ASP A 181 -7.33 7.21 -1.14
C ASP A 181 -6.16 6.30 -0.78
N ILE A 182 -5.71 5.45 -1.70
CA ILE A 182 -4.65 4.48 -1.47
C ILE A 182 -3.27 5.16 -1.37
N GLY A 183 -3.11 6.38 -1.89
CA GLY A 183 -1.86 7.14 -1.84
C GLY A 183 -0.71 6.52 -2.67
N TYR A 184 -1.01 5.47 -3.46
CA TYR A 184 -0.12 4.79 -4.39
C TYR A 184 -0.81 4.70 -5.75
N PRO A 185 -0.08 4.55 -6.88
CA PRO A 185 -0.70 4.40 -8.18
C PRO A 185 -1.69 3.24 -8.19
N ALA A 186 -2.98 3.55 -8.12
CA ALA A 186 -4.05 2.57 -8.24
C ALA A 186 -4.68 2.71 -9.62
N THR A 187 -4.83 1.61 -10.33
CA THR A 187 -5.42 1.62 -11.67
C THR A 187 -6.43 0.50 -11.86
N THR A 188 -7.38 0.76 -12.71
CA THR A 188 -8.41 -0.20 -13.14
C THR A 188 -8.27 -0.56 -14.63
N SER A 189 -7.35 0.07 -15.33
CA SER A 189 -7.10 -0.15 -16.75
C SER A 189 -5.99 -1.17 -16.95
N ALA A 190 -6.25 -2.25 -17.67
CA ALA A 190 -5.24 -3.25 -18.01
C ALA A 190 -4.02 -2.61 -18.71
N LYS A 191 -4.26 -1.64 -19.62
CA LYS A 191 -3.21 -0.90 -20.30
C LYS A 191 -2.30 -0.17 -19.30
N THR A 192 -2.89 0.58 -18.37
CA THR A 192 -2.14 1.33 -17.33
C THR A 192 -1.41 0.39 -16.37
N ILE A 193 -1.97 -0.81 -16.09
CA ILE A 193 -1.29 -1.81 -15.28
C ILE A 193 0.01 -2.27 -15.96
N VAL A 194 -0.06 -2.56 -17.26
CA VAL A 194 1.11 -2.99 -18.05
C VAL A 194 2.15 -1.86 -18.10
N GLU A 195 1.71 -0.63 -18.39
CA GLU A 195 2.58 0.54 -18.44
C GLU A 195 3.28 0.77 -17.09
N ASN A 196 2.54 0.76 -15.99
CA ASN A 196 3.10 0.92 -14.64
C ASN A 196 4.06 -0.24 -14.27
N TYR A 197 3.72 -1.48 -14.67
CA TYR A 197 4.59 -2.62 -14.44
C TYR A 197 5.91 -2.49 -15.22
N GLU A 198 5.83 -2.07 -16.48
CA GLU A 198 7.02 -1.82 -17.33
C GLU A 198 7.88 -0.67 -16.79
N GLU A 199 7.26 0.39 -16.25
CA GLU A 199 7.98 1.48 -15.58
C GLU A 199 8.67 0.99 -14.30
N LEU A 200 7.98 0.24 -13.47
CA LEU A 200 8.58 -0.37 -12.27
C LEU A 200 9.73 -1.32 -12.63
N ALA A 201 9.63 -2.03 -13.75
CA ALA A 201 10.68 -2.92 -14.23
C ALA A 201 11.93 -2.16 -14.74
N LYS A 202 11.79 -0.90 -15.17
CA LYS A 202 12.90 -0.02 -15.59
C LYS A 202 13.65 0.60 -14.40
N LEU A 203 12.98 0.72 -13.24
CA LEU A 203 13.60 1.24 -12.03
C LEU A 203 14.69 0.28 -11.52
N PRO A 204 15.65 0.76 -10.69
CA PRO A 204 16.58 -0.13 -10.02
C PRO A 204 15.81 -1.27 -9.34
N LYS A 205 16.23 -2.51 -9.65
CA LYS A 205 15.54 -3.71 -9.14
C LYS A 205 15.38 -3.63 -7.65
N LYS A 206 14.15 -3.88 -7.19
CA LYS A 206 13.83 -4.04 -5.79
C LYS A 206 13.76 -5.51 -5.45
N GLU A 207 14.10 -5.87 -4.22
CA GLU A 207 14.05 -7.26 -3.76
C GLU A 207 12.61 -7.83 -3.82
N LEU A 208 11.62 -6.99 -3.53
CA LEU A 208 10.19 -7.32 -3.64
C LEU A 208 9.49 -6.41 -4.65
N LEU A 209 8.74 -7.00 -5.56
CA LEU A 209 7.72 -6.32 -6.36
C LEU A 209 6.36 -6.91 -5.99
N VAL A 210 5.49 -6.10 -5.39
CA VAL A 210 4.20 -6.56 -4.88
C VAL A 210 3.05 -5.91 -5.63
N VAL A 211 2.21 -6.72 -6.25
CA VAL A 211 0.94 -6.29 -6.85
C VAL A 211 -0.17 -6.60 -5.86
N PHE A 212 -0.76 -5.57 -5.27
CA PHE A 212 -1.93 -5.70 -4.40
C PHE A 212 -3.20 -5.60 -5.25
N SER A 213 -4.10 -6.56 -5.13
CA SER A 213 -5.36 -6.53 -5.86
C SER A 213 -6.53 -7.01 -5.01
N THR A 214 -7.74 -6.60 -5.38
CA THR A 214 -8.96 -7.21 -4.83
C THR A 214 -9.35 -8.43 -5.67
N TYR A 215 -10.07 -9.38 -5.07
CA TYR A 215 -10.57 -10.55 -5.81
C TYR A 215 -11.41 -10.18 -7.04
N GLN A 216 -12.15 -9.06 -6.97
CA GLN A 216 -12.97 -8.60 -8.09
C GLN A 216 -12.15 -8.02 -9.24
N SER A 217 -10.92 -7.62 -8.98
CA SER A 217 -10.06 -6.98 -9.98
C SER A 217 -9.07 -7.95 -10.61
N ILE A 218 -9.04 -9.21 -10.20
CA ILE A 218 -8.10 -10.21 -10.72
C ILE A 218 -8.31 -10.47 -12.21
N GLU A 219 -9.55 -10.36 -12.70
CA GLU A 219 -9.89 -10.52 -14.11
C GLU A 219 -9.20 -9.49 -15.02
N VAL A 220 -8.75 -8.38 -14.45
CA VAL A 220 -8.01 -7.33 -15.19
C VAL A 220 -6.53 -7.68 -15.33
N LEU A 221 -6.05 -8.65 -14.54
CA LEU A 221 -4.65 -9.10 -14.52
C LEU A 221 -4.41 -10.36 -15.38
N GLY A 222 -5.48 -10.98 -15.92
CA GLY A 222 -5.45 -12.22 -16.69
C GLY A 222 -5.46 -12.05 -18.21
#